data_f144f4d54399bc6f5c1e7ffc90cf27aa
#
_entry.id   f144f4d54399bc6f5c1e7ffc90cf27aa
#
_cell.length_a   1.000
_cell.length_b   1.000
_cell.length_c   1.000
_cell.angle_alpha   90.00
_cell.angle_beta   90.00
_cell.angle_gamma   90.00
#
_symmetry.space_group_name_H-M   'P 1'
#
loop_
_entity.id
_entity.type
_entity.pdbx_description
1 polymer ?
#
loop_
_entity_poly.entity_id
_entity_poly.type
_entity_poly.pdbx_seq_one_letter_code
_entity_poly.pdbx_strand_id
1 'polypeptide(L)'
;MRLYSAKVPPIAQEVVRVLLSSKDIDLEDAGAQKEVVADVESVLRSYLETERVVDDKTRDLLERTGRGANEFGKVREQLAEHHGIKVGDESLDFILDQVVAMLMHSSHVEEVYAEDVVLRRHMAPIFKKHMGADSDVDVEVRAQLKHLKEGTAAWDIEYARTLDNVKRRRGLG
;
A
#
# COMPACT_ATOMS: atom_id res chain seq x y z
N MET A 1 -7.12 -4.06 2.28
CA MET A 1 -5.65 -4.05 2.50
C MET A 1 -5.11 -2.68 2.11
N ARG A 2 -4.24 -2.13 2.92
CA ARG A 2 -3.66 -0.80 2.67
C ARG A 2 -2.15 -0.81 2.95
N LEU A 3 -1.39 -0.16 2.08
CA LEU A 3 0.03 0.09 2.30
C LEU A 3 0.21 1.34 3.16
N TYR A 4 1.10 1.29 4.16
CA TYR A 4 1.48 2.43 5.00
C TYR A 4 2.96 2.76 4.80
N SER A 5 3.29 4.05 4.87
CA SER A 5 4.66 4.53 4.65
C SER A 5 5.68 3.90 5.59
N ALA A 6 5.30 3.67 6.84
CA ALA A 6 6.17 3.01 7.83
C ALA A 6 6.48 1.53 7.49
N LYS A 7 5.67 0.90 6.63
CA LYS A 7 5.87 -0.49 6.20
C LYS A 7 6.71 -0.61 4.93
N VAL A 8 6.98 0.49 4.24
CA VAL A 8 7.76 0.48 3.00
C VAL A 8 9.17 -0.10 3.19
N PRO A 9 10.01 0.37 4.15
CA PRO A 9 11.33 -0.21 4.34
C PRO A 9 11.33 -1.69 4.69
N PRO A 10 10.55 -2.19 5.66
CA PRO A 10 10.56 -3.61 5.99
C PRO A 10 10.02 -4.49 4.85
N ILE A 11 9.04 -4.04 4.07
CA ILE A 11 8.57 -4.77 2.89
C ILE A 11 9.69 -4.88 1.86
N ALA A 12 10.33 -3.77 1.50
CA ALA A 12 11.37 -3.74 0.50
C ALA A 12 12.55 -4.66 0.87
N GLN A 13 13.01 -4.60 2.11
CA GLN A 13 14.08 -5.46 2.62
C GLN A 13 13.70 -6.95 2.58
N GLU A 14 12.48 -7.29 3.01
CA GLU A 14 12.01 -8.68 3.05
C GLU A 14 11.81 -9.23 1.62
N VAL A 15 11.27 -8.43 0.70
CA VAL A 15 11.11 -8.79 -0.72
C VAL A 15 12.44 -9.14 -1.35
N VAL A 16 13.42 -8.25 -1.27
CA VAL A 16 14.74 -8.48 -1.90
C VAL A 16 15.43 -9.69 -1.26
N ARG A 17 15.37 -9.82 0.07
CA ARG A 17 15.94 -10.97 0.77
C ARG A 17 15.33 -12.29 0.31
N VAL A 18 14.01 -12.36 0.18
CA VAL A 18 13.31 -13.59 -0.24
C VAL A 18 13.63 -13.92 -1.69
N LEU A 19 13.62 -12.94 -2.60
CA LEU A 19 13.92 -13.18 -4.01
C LEU A 19 15.37 -13.66 -4.22
N LEU A 20 16.32 -13.15 -3.45
CA LEU A 20 17.71 -13.61 -3.47
C LEU A 20 17.88 -15.01 -2.89
N SER A 21 17.25 -15.31 -1.74
CA SER A 21 17.35 -16.63 -1.11
C SER A 21 16.64 -17.71 -1.91
N SER A 22 15.59 -17.37 -2.65
CA SER A 22 14.88 -18.27 -3.56
C SER A 22 15.59 -18.41 -4.93
N LYS A 23 16.67 -17.66 -5.16
CA LYS A 23 17.38 -17.59 -6.44
C LYS A 23 16.50 -17.17 -7.62
N ASP A 24 15.52 -16.34 -7.35
CA ASP A 24 14.63 -15.77 -8.37
C ASP A 24 15.32 -14.66 -9.16
N ILE A 25 16.22 -13.93 -8.51
CA ILE A 25 17.03 -12.85 -9.09
C ILE A 25 18.49 -13.01 -8.71
N ASP A 26 19.35 -12.42 -9.53
CA ASP A 26 20.79 -12.25 -9.25
C ASP A 26 21.16 -10.78 -9.37
N LEU A 27 22.20 -10.37 -8.64
CA LEU A 27 22.66 -9.00 -8.58
C LEU A 27 24.08 -8.90 -9.15
N GLU A 28 24.43 -7.72 -9.67
CA GLU A 28 25.77 -7.44 -10.20
C GLU A 28 26.87 -7.71 -9.16
N ASP A 29 26.63 -7.28 -7.92
CA ASP A 29 27.53 -7.48 -6.79
C ASP A 29 26.77 -7.40 -5.45
N ALA A 30 27.47 -7.68 -4.34
CA ALA A 30 26.91 -7.61 -3.00
C ALA A 30 26.46 -6.19 -2.59
N GLY A 31 27.03 -5.13 -3.18
CA GLY A 31 26.64 -3.74 -2.93
C GLY A 31 25.31 -3.37 -3.58
N ALA A 32 24.98 -4.03 -4.69
CA ALA A 32 23.74 -3.78 -5.42
C ALA A 32 22.48 -4.12 -4.63
N GLN A 33 22.56 -4.95 -3.57
CA GLN A 33 21.39 -5.29 -2.76
C GLN A 33 20.72 -4.05 -2.14
N LYS A 34 21.49 -3.11 -1.63
CA LYS A 34 20.96 -1.85 -1.09
C LYS A 34 20.26 -1.01 -2.15
N GLU A 35 20.80 -1.00 -3.36
CA GLU A 35 20.23 -0.26 -4.48
C GLU A 35 18.90 -0.89 -4.92
N VAL A 36 18.80 -2.21 -5.00
CA VAL A 36 17.55 -2.90 -5.33
C VAL A 36 16.49 -2.70 -4.24
N VAL A 37 16.88 -2.71 -2.95
CA VAL A 37 15.98 -2.35 -1.86
C VAL A 37 15.45 -0.92 -2.03
N ALA A 38 16.33 0.03 -2.35
CA ALA A 38 15.94 1.42 -2.62
C ALA A 38 15.03 1.54 -3.85
N ASP A 39 15.26 0.75 -4.89
CA ASP A 39 14.37 0.69 -6.07
C ASP A 39 12.98 0.19 -5.70
N VAL A 40 12.86 -0.87 -4.89
CA VAL A 40 11.57 -1.36 -4.38
C VAL A 40 10.88 -0.29 -3.53
N GLU A 41 11.62 0.34 -2.61
CA GLU A 41 11.07 1.44 -1.80
C GLU A 41 10.55 2.58 -2.68
N SER A 42 11.26 2.94 -3.72
CA SER A 42 10.85 4.00 -4.65
C SER A 42 9.53 3.69 -5.34
N VAL A 43 9.34 2.45 -5.79
CA VAL A 43 8.06 1.99 -6.37
C VAL A 43 6.92 2.13 -5.37
N LEU A 44 7.13 1.66 -4.13
CA LEU A 44 6.11 1.71 -3.09
C LEU A 44 5.77 3.14 -2.66
N ARG A 45 6.77 4.01 -2.55
CA ARG A 45 6.56 5.43 -2.22
C ARG A 45 5.83 6.18 -3.34
N SER A 46 6.16 5.90 -4.59
CA SER A 46 5.46 6.48 -5.75
C SER A 46 3.98 6.09 -5.76
N TYR A 47 3.67 4.83 -5.46
CA TYR A 47 2.29 4.38 -5.31
C TYR A 47 1.56 5.16 -4.20
N LEU A 48 2.17 5.25 -3.01
CA LEU A 48 1.58 5.96 -1.86
C LEU A 48 1.33 7.45 -2.14
N GLU A 49 2.25 8.11 -2.82
CA GLU A 49 2.07 9.53 -3.18
C GLU A 49 0.92 9.70 -4.15
N THR A 50 0.81 8.83 -5.16
CA THR A 50 -0.32 8.87 -6.10
C THR A 50 -1.64 8.53 -5.41
N GLU A 51 -1.65 7.53 -4.52
CA GLU A 51 -2.82 7.19 -3.72
C GLU A 51 -3.29 8.36 -2.86
N ARG A 52 -2.36 9.08 -2.23
CA ARG A 52 -2.67 10.29 -1.46
C ARG A 52 -3.31 11.39 -2.31
N VAL A 53 -2.77 11.64 -3.50
CA VAL A 53 -3.34 12.60 -4.44
C VAL A 53 -4.77 12.20 -4.85
N VAL A 54 -5.00 10.92 -5.10
CA VAL A 54 -6.33 10.39 -5.42
C VAL A 54 -7.30 10.59 -4.25
N ASP A 55 -6.87 10.28 -3.03
CA ASP A 55 -7.69 10.43 -1.82
C ASP A 55 -8.07 11.91 -1.60
N ASP A 56 -7.12 12.82 -1.73
CA ASP A 56 -7.35 14.26 -1.56
C ASP A 56 -8.32 14.80 -2.63
N LYS A 57 -8.10 14.44 -3.90
CA LYS A 57 -9.01 14.82 -4.99
C LYS A 57 -10.40 14.22 -4.84
N THR A 58 -10.51 13.01 -4.29
CA THR A 58 -11.81 12.40 -4.01
C THR A 58 -12.60 13.20 -2.98
N ARG A 59 -11.96 13.58 -1.88
CA ARG A 59 -12.58 14.44 -0.86
C ARG A 59 -13.01 15.78 -1.43
N ASP A 60 -12.13 16.45 -2.14
CA ASP A 60 -12.41 17.75 -2.78
C ASP A 60 -13.60 17.66 -3.76
N LEU A 61 -13.67 16.60 -4.54
CA LEU A 61 -14.76 16.42 -5.51
C LEU A 61 -16.10 16.18 -4.80
N LEU A 62 -16.13 15.32 -3.77
CA LEU A 62 -17.34 15.06 -2.99
C LEU A 62 -17.83 16.34 -2.30
N GLU A 63 -16.92 17.09 -1.70
CA GLU A 63 -17.24 18.35 -1.02
C GLU A 63 -17.83 19.39 -1.99
N ARG A 64 -17.19 19.60 -3.13
CA ARG A 64 -17.66 20.57 -4.17
C ARG A 64 -18.99 20.16 -4.79
N THR A 65 -19.28 18.88 -4.94
CA THR A 65 -20.49 18.39 -5.61
C THR A 65 -21.62 18.08 -4.65
N GLY A 66 -21.40 18.20 -3.34
CA GLY A 66 -22.38 17.86 -2.31
C GLY A 66 -22.76 16.38 -2.27
N ARG A 67 -21.93 15.50 -2.84
CA ARG A 67 -22.13 14.05 -2.81
C ARG A 67 -21.84 13.49 -1.43
N GLY A 68 -22.59 12.46 -1.06
CA GLY A 68 -22.43 11.80 0.25
C GLY A 68 -21.17 10.93 0.35
N ALA A 69 -20.74 10.69 1.59
CA ALA A 69 -19.59 9.83 1.89
C ALA A 69 -19.73 8.40 1.35
N ASN A 70 -20.96 7.93 1.11
CA ASN A 70 -21.23 6.63 0.49
C ASN A 70 -20.74 6.52 -0.96
N GLU A 71 -20.48 7.63 -1.65
CA GLU A 71 -19.93 7.65 -2.99
C GLU A 71 -18.39 7.66 -3.01
N PHE A 72 -17.74 7.80 -1.86
CA PHE A 72 -16.28 7.92 -1.77
C PHE A 72 -15.55 6.79 -2.51
N GLY A 73 -15.91 5.54 -2.27
CA GLY A 73 -15.27 4.38 -2.89
C GLY A 73 -15.32 4.42 -4.40
N LYS A 74 -16.50 4.68 -4.97
CA LYS A 74 -16.71 4.74 -6.42
C LYS A 74 -15.94 5.90 -7.09
N VAL A 75 -15.99 7.08 -6.48
CA VAL A 75 -15.27 8.26 -7.00
C VAL A 75 -13.75 8.04 -6.89
N ARG A 76 -13.30 7.46 -5.78
CA ARG A 76 -11.89 7.11 -5.57
C ARG A 76 -11.36 6.15 -6.64
N GLU A 77 -12.10 5.09 -6.95
CA GLU A 77 -11.74 4.14 -8.01
C GLU A 77 -11.63 4.80 -9.38
N GLN A 78 -12.58 5.65 -9.75
CA GLN A 78 -12.56 6.38 -11.01
C GLN A 78 -11.35 7.34 -11.10
N LEU A 79 -11.05 8.06 -10.03
CA LEU A 79 -9.89 8.95 -9.99
C LEU A 79 -8.57 8.18 -9.98
N ALA A 80 -8.51 7.03 -9.28
CA ALA A 80 -7.35 6.15 -9.29
C ALA A 80 -7.03 5.66 -10.71
N GLU A 81 -8.04 5.20 -11.44
CA GLU A 81 -7.89 4.78 -12.84
C GLU A 81 -7.38 5.93 -13.73
N HIS A 82 -7.91 7.13 -13.55
CA HIS A 82 -7.43 8.33 -14.27
C HIS A 82 -5.96 8.66 -13.93
N HIS A 83 -5.52 8.39 -12.71
CA HIS A 83 -4.15 8.56 -12.26
C HIS A 83 -3.24 7.36 -12.52
N GLY A 84 -3.74 6.33 -13.18
CA GLY A 84 -2.98 5.15 -13.59
C GLY A 84 -2.60 4.21 -12.45
N ILE A 85 -3.36 4.22 -11.35
CA ILE A 85 -3.19 3.26 -10.25
C ILE A 85 -4.48 2.49 -9.99
N LYS A 86 -4.35 1.39 -9.25
CA LYS A 86 -5.48 0.65 -8.69
C LYS A 86 -5.49 0.78 -7.18
N VAL A 87 -6.69 0.89 -6.61
CA VAL A 87 -6.92 1.04 -5.16
C VAL A 87 -7.84 -0.06 -4.65
N GLY A 88 -8.01 -0.16 -3.34
CA GLY A 88 -8.87 -1.18 -2.76
C GLY A 88 -8.32 -2.59 -2.94
N ASP A 89 -9.18 -3.53 -3.33
CA ASP A 89 -8.83 -4.96 -3.45
C ASP A 89 -7.84 -5.23 -4.60
N GLU A 90 -7.82 -4.40 -5.62
CA GLU A 90 -6.89 -4.52 -6.76
C GLU A 90 -5.51 -3.90 -6.50
N SER A 91 -5.33 -3.20 -5.38
CA SER A 91 -4.08 -2.48 -5.08
C SER A 91 -2.87 -3.40 -4.96
N LEU A 92 -3.04 -4.57 -4.34
CA LEU A 92 -1.95 -5.52 -4.16
C LEU A 92 -1.43 -6.03 -5.50
N ASP A 93 -2.32 -6.46 -6.38
CA ASP A 93 -1.92 -6.99 -7.70
C ASP A 93 -1.23 -5.90 -8.52
N PHE A 94 -1.76 -4.68 -8.48
CA PHE A 94 -1.13 -3.54 -9.13
C PHE A 94 0.29 -3.26 -8.60
N ILE A 95 0.47 -3.22 -7.27
CA ILE A 95 1.79 -3.00 -6.66
C ILE A 95 2.77 -4.11 -7.05
N LEU A 96 2.33 -5.36 -7.02
CA LEU A 96 3.17 -6.50 -7.45
C LEU A 96 3.60 -6.36 -8.91
N ASP A 97 2.70 -5.93 -9.81
CA ASP A 97 3.03 -5.63 -11.21
C ASP A 97 4.13 -4.57 -11.33
N GLN A 98 4.01 -3.50 -10.54
CA GLN A 98 5.01 -2.43 -10.57
C GLN A 98 6.38 -2.88 -10.05
N VAL A 99 6.41 -3.71 -9.02
CA VAL A 99 7.67 -4.27 -8.50
C VAL A 99 8.30 -5.22 -9.50
N VAL A 100 7.52 -6.11 -10.14
CA VAL A 100 8.02 -7.01 -11.19
C VAL A 100 8.58 -6.20 -12.36
N ALA A 101 7.89 -5.18 -12.82
CA ALA A 101 8.36 -4.31 -13.90
C ALA A 101 9.67 -3.60 -13.53
N MET A 102 9.79 -3.13 -12.29
CA MET A 102 11.02 -2.53 -11.80
C MET A 102 12.18 -3.52 -11.81
N LEU A 103 11.98 -4.76 -11.32
CA LEU A 103 13.03 -5.80 -11.33
C LEU A 103 13.53 -6.11 -12.73
N MET A 104 12.63 -6.15 -13.72
CA MET A 104 12.97 -6.40 -15.13
C MET A 104 13.76 -5.26 -15.79
N HIS A 105 13.68 -4.03 -15.27
CA HIS A 105 14.31 -2.85 -15.87
C HIS A 105 15.41 -2.23 -15.00
N SER A 106 15.63 -2.73 -13.76
CA SER A 106 16.66 -2.21 -12.87
C SER A 106 18.04 -2.55 -13.38
N SER A 107 18.90 -1.53 -13.44
CA SER A 107 20.33 -1.72 -13.77
C SER A 107 21.11 -2.45 -12.66
N HIS A 108 20.55 -2.56 -11.46
CA HIS A 108 21.17 -3.22 -10.30
C HIS A 108 20.83 -4.73 -10.22
N VAL A 109 19.83 -5.17 -10.99
CA VAL A 109 19.47 -6.58 -11.13
C VAL A 109 20.15 -7.12 -12.39
N GLU A 110 21.08 -8.04 -12.23
CA GLU A 110 21.82 -8.62 -13.35
C GLU A 110 20.92 -9.56 -14.15
N GLU A 111 20.21 -10.44 -13.48
CA GLU A 111 19.31 -11.41 -14.10
C GLU A 111 18.08 -11.68 -13.26
N VAL A 112 16.94 -11.88 -13.92
CA VAL A 112 15.71 -12.38 -13.33
C VAL A 112 15.46 -13.77 -13.90
N TYR A 113 15.62 -14.81 -13.07
CA TYR A 113 15.48 -16.20 -13.48
C TYR A 113 14.03 -16.70 -13.39
N ALA A 114 13.29 -16.20 -12.40
CA ALA A 114 11.92 -16.64 -12.16
C ALA A 114 10.93 -15.95 -13.09
N GLU A 115 9.89 -16.68 -13.46
CA GLU A 115 8.75 -16.12 -14.17
C GLU A 115 7.90 -15.22 -13.25
N ASP A 116 7.14 -14.30 -13.83
CA ASP A 116 6.29 -13.36 -13.11
C ASP A 116 5.39 -14.02 -12.05
N VAL A 117 4.80 -15.16 -12.39
CA VAL A 117 3.94 -15.93 -11.47
C VAL A 117 4.70 -16.41 -10.23
N VAL A 118 5.97 -16.79 -10.39
CA VAL A 118 6.82 -17.23 -9.28
C VAL A 118 7.24 -16.04 -8.43
N LEU A 119 7.66 -14.93 -9.03
CA LEU A 119 7.99 -13.70 -8.34
C LEU A 119 6.81 -13.22 -7.48
N ARG A 120 5.61 -13.16 -8.06
CA ARG A 120 4.39 -12.78 -7.35
C ARG A 120 4.07 -13.73 -6.20
N ARG A 121 4.23 -15.03 -6.40
CA ARG A 121 3.99 -16.06 -5.37
C ARG A 121 4.90 -15.86 -4.15
N HIS A 122 6.15 -15.47 -4.36
CA HIS A 122 7.10 -15.23 -3.30
C HIS A 122 6.89 -13.88 -2.61
N MET A 123 6.49 -12.84 -3.36
CA MET A 123 6.30 -11.50 -2.84
C MET A 123 4.93 -11.31 -2.13
N ALA A 124 3.85 -11.85 -2.68
CA ALA A 124 2.50 -11.59 -2.20
C ALA A 124 2.30 -11.87 -0.68
N PRO A 125 2.83 -12.96 -0.10
CA PRO A 125 2.71 -13.20 1.35
C PRO A 125 3.35 -12.11 2.20
N ILE A 126 4.46 -11.51 1.72
CA ILE A 126 5.16 -10.41 2.42
C ILE A 126 4.25 -9.19 2.48
N PHE A 127 3.70 -8.80 1.35
CA PHE A 127 2.75 -7.67 1.28
C PHE A 127 1.52 -7.92 2.15
N LYS A 128 0.91 -9.10 2.05
CA LYS A 128 -0.27 -9.47 2.86
C LYS A 128 0.00 -9.38 4.36
N LYS A 129 1.15 -9.84 4.81
CA LYS A 129 1.60 -9.75 6.20
C LYS A 129 1.69 -8.31 6.69
N HIS A 130 2.26 -7.42 5.88
CA HIS A 130 2.50 -6.02 6.25
C HIS A 130 1.29 -5.10 5.99
N MET A 131 0.46 -5.42 4.99
CA MET A 131 -0.74 -4.65 4.62
C MET A 131 -2.00 -5.12 5.36
N GLY A 132 -1.97 -6.26 6.03
CA GLY A 132 -3.11 -6.83 6.77
C GLY A 132 -3.51 -6.06 8.04
N ALA A 133 -2.71 -5.07 8.45
CA ALA A 133 -2.96 -4.29 9.66
C ALA A 133 -4.22 -3.38 9.60
N ASP A 134 -4.81 -3.18 8.42
CA ASP A 134 -5.95 -2.27 8.24
C ASP A 134 -7.23 -2.80 8.91
N SER A 135 -7.50 -4.11 8.80
CA SER A 135 -8.64 -4.72 9.46
C SER A 135 -8.51 -4.68 10.98
N ASP A 136 -7.31 -4.91 11.50
CA ASP A 136 -7.04 -4.86 12.93
C ASP A 136 -7.16 -3.45 13.51
N VAL A 137 -6.73 -2.44 12.74
CA VAL A 137 -6.87 -1.03 13.10
C VAL A 137 -8.36 -0.65 13.15
N ASP A 138 -9.15 -1.01 12.15
CA ASP A 138 -10.59 -0.74 12.13
C ASP A 138 -11.32 -1.41 13.30
N VAL A 139 -11.03 -2.66 13.59
CA VAL A 139 -11.58 -3.40 14.75
C VAL A 139 -11.24 -2.69 16.05
N GLU A 140 -9.99 -2.26 16.22
CA GLU A 140 -9.56 -1.54 17.43
C GLU A 140 -10.25 -0.18 17.58
N VAL A 141 -10.38 0.59 16.49
CA VAL A 141 -11.08 1.87 16.47
C VAL A 141 -12.55 1.69 16.84
N ARG A 142 -13.25 0.75 16.19
CA ARG A 142 -14.66 0.45 16.48
C ARG A 142 -14.88 -0.01 17.90
N ALA A 143 -13.94 -0.78 18.46
CA ALA A 143 -14.02 -1.22 19.85
C ALA A 143 -13.99 -0.06 20.85
N GLN A 144 -13.25 1.03 20.53
CA GLN A 144 -13.21 2.24 21.35
C GLN A 144 -14.46 3.12 21.21
N LEU A 145 -15.24 2.96 20.13
CA LEU A 145 -16.40 3.78 19.81
C LEU A 145 -17.75 3.09 20.10
N LYS A 146 -17.76 2.00 20.83
CA LYS A 146 -19.00 1.24 21.14
C LYS A 146 -20.10 2.07 21.83
N HIS A 147 -19.73 3.18 22.46
CA HIS A 147 -20.64 4.10 23.12
C HIS A 147 -21.34 5.08 22.18
N LEU A 148 -20.92 5.15 20.92
CA LEU A 148 -21.48 6.02 19.88
C LEU A 148 -22.21 5.19 18.83
N LYS A 149 -23.30 5.76 18.32
CA LYS A 149 -24.07 5.12 17.25
C LYS A 149 -23.40 5.37 15.89
N GLU A 150 -23.02 4.29 15.22
CA GLU A 150 -22.46 4.34 13.87
C GLU A 150 -23.40 5.06 12.89
N GLY A 151 -22.84 5.87 12.00
CA GLY A 151 -23.58 6.66 11.02
C GLY A 151 -24.08 7.99 11.54
N THR A 152 -23.70 8.40 12.74
CA THR A 152 -23.94 9.77 13.26
C THR A 152 -22.75 10.66 13.03
N ALA A 153 -22.96 11.99 12.94
CA ALA A 153 -21.87 12.96 12.80
C ALA A 153 -20.86 12.88 13.96
N ALA A 154 -21.32 12.63 15.18
CA ALA A 154 -20.43 12.43 16.34
C ALA A 154 -19.53 11.19 16.18
N TRP A 155 -20.10 10.10 15.65
CA TRP A 155 -19.35 8.88 15.39
C TRP A 155 -18.26 9.10 14.31
N ASP A 156 -18.60 9.79 13.22
CA ASP A 156 -17.68 10.05 12.11
C ASP A 156 -16.46 10.88 12.58
N ILE A 157 -16.71 11.92 13.39
CA ILE A 157 -15.65 12.77 13.96
C ILE A 157 -14.74 11.97 14.89
N GLU A 158 -15.32 11.21 15.81
CA GLU A 158 -14.54 10.42 16.78
C GLU A 158 -13.86 9.24 16.12
N TYR A 159 -14.43 8.65 15.06
CA TYR A 159 -13.78 7.61 14.27
C TYR A 159 -12.50 8.13 13.63
N ALA A 160 -12.55 9.25 12.93
CA ALA A 160 -11.39 9.86 12.29
C ALA A 160 -10.27 10.18 13.31
N ARG A 161 -10.63 10.75 14.45
CA ARG A 161 -9.72 11.08 15.54
C ARG A 161 -9.07 9.84 16.17
N THR A 162 -9.88 8.83 16.46
CA THR A 162 -9.41 7.58 17.06
C THR A 162 -8.54 6.80 16.09
N LEU A 163 -8.90 6.78 14.81
CA LEU A 163 -8.11 6.17 13.74
C LEU A 163 -6.69 6.77 13.67
N ASP A 164 -6.59 8.09 13.71
CA ASP A 164 -5.30 8.80 13.73
C ASP A 164 -4.46 8.43 14.96
N ASN A 165 -5.08 8.38 16.12
CA ASN A 165 -4.40 8.00 17.36
C ASN A 165 -3.90 6.55 17.33
N VAL A 166 -4.71 5.61 16.84
CA VAL A 166 -4.35 4.20 16.72
C VAL A 166 -3.22 4.02 15.72
N LYS A 167 -3.28 4.70 14.57
CA LYS A 167 -2.22 4.66 13.56
C LYS A 167 -0.89 5.16 14.11
N ARG A 168 -0.87 6.32 14.79
CA ARG A 168 0.35 6.87 15.42
C ARG A 168 0.93 5.91 16.45
N ARG A 169 0.10 5.34 17.32
CA ARG A 169 0.54 4.39 18.34
C ARG A 169 1.14 3.11 17.74
N ARG A 170 0.62 2.66 16.60
CA ARG A 170 1.11 1.48 15.87
C ARG A 170 2.27 1.80 14.91
N GLY A 171 2.71 3.06 14.82
CA GLY A 171 3.74 3.48 13.86
C GLY A 171 3.33 3.32 12.40
N LEU A 172 2.04 3.53 12.09
CA LEU A 172 1.46 3.40 10.76
C LEU A 172 1.18 4.76 10.10
N GLY A 173 1.56 5.85 10.75
CA GLY A 173 1.37 7.22 10.29
C GLY A 173 2.43 7.72 9.33
#